data_433a8f2613f63de306e5e1a625610c69
#
_entry.id   433a8f2613f63de306e5e1a625610c69
#
_cell.length_a   1.000
_cell.length_b   1.000
_cell.length_c   1.000
_cell.angle_alpha   90.00
_cell.angle_beta   90.00
_cell.angle_gamma   90.00
#
_symmetry.space_group_name_H-M   'P 1'
#
loop_
_entity.id
_entity.type
_entity.pdbx_description
1 polymer ?
#
loop_
_entity_poly.entity_id
_entity_poly.type
_entity_poly.pdbx_seq_one_letter_code
_entity_poly.pdbx_strand_id
1 'polypeptide(L)' 'MKIKDIVIHNNKKWRVMAIVGNYARIRLLNSRAEKIIEIKDLRESENYGN' A
#
# COMPACT_ATOMS: atom_id res chain seq x y z
N MET A 1 5.35 -6.81 4.48
CA MET A 1 4.11 -6.02 4.27
C MET A 1 2.94 -6.78 4.86
N LYS A 2 2.06 -6.10 5.54
CA LYS A 2 0.92 -6.70 6.22
C LYS A 2 -0.34 -5.92 5.92
N ILE A 3 -1.48 -6.57 6.10
CA ILE A 3 -2.77 -5.88 6.04
C ILE A 3 -2.74 -4.71 7.02
N LYS A 4 -3.29 -3.59 6.61
CA LYS A 4 -3.37 -2.31 7.35
C LYS A 4 -2.08 -1.51 7.35
N ASP A 5 -1.00 -2.03 6.79
CA ASP A 5 0.22 -1.22 6.63
C ASP A 5 -0.06 -0.04 5.71
N ILE A 6 0.69 1.02 5.93
CA ILE A 6 0.63 2.18 5.06
C ILE A 6 1.80 2.11 4.09
N VAL A 7 1.53 2.30 2.82
CA VAL A 7 2.54 2.24 1.76
C VAL A 7 2.48 3.52 0.94
N ILE A 8 3.57 3.79 0.24
CA ILE A 8 3.66 4.95 -0.64
C ILE A 8 3.57 4.47 -2.08
N HIS A 9 2.70 5.08 -2.85
CA HIS A 9 2.57 4.82 -4.28
C HIS A 9 2.10 6.09 -4.97
N ASN A 10 2.81 6.50 -6.03
CA ASN A 10 2.52 7.74 -6.74
C ASN A 10 2.53 8.96 -5.83
N ASN A 11 3.48 9.00 -4.89
CA ASN A 11 3.63 10.10 -3.94
C ASN A 11 2.42 10.27 -3.02
N LYS A 12 1.62 9.23 -2.87
CA LYS A 12 0.44 9.26 -1.99
C LYS A 12 0.53 8.10 -1.03
N LYS A 13 -0.14 8.25 0.08
CA LYS A 13 -0.19 7.20 1.10
C LYS A 13 -1.43 6.35 0.90
N TRP A 14 -1.24 5.04 0.95
CA TRP A 14 -2.30 4.07 0.75
C TRP A 14 -2.27 3.07 1.90
N ARG A 15 -3.41 2.49 2.19
CA ARG A 15 -3.49 1.42 3.18
C ARG A 15 -3.63 0.09 2.47
N VAL A 16 -2.87 -0.91 2.94
CA VAL A 16 -2.97 -2.26 2.39
C VAL A 16 -4.24 -2.91 2.94
N MET A 17 -5.14 -3.27 2.04
CA MET A 17 -6.42 -3.87 2.43
C MET A 17 -6.42 -5.39 2.30
N ALA A 18 -5.65 -5.93 1.35
CA ALA A 18 -5.57 -7.36 1.14
C ALA A 18 -4.27 -7.69 0.43
N ILE A 19 -3.79 -8.90 0.62
CA ILE A 19 -2.60 -9.39 -0.06
C ILE A 19 -2.94 -10.74 -0.67
N VAL A 20 -2.72 -10.86 -1.98
CA VAL A 20 -2.99 -12.11 -2.71
C VAL A 20 -1.77 -12.40 -3.56
N GLY A 21 -1.00 -13.44 -3.21
CA GLY A 21 0.21 -13.77 -3.93
C GLY A 21 1.19 -12.60 -3.92
N ASN A 22 1.57 -12.15 -5.11
CA ASN A 22 2.52 -11.04 -5.26
C ASN A 22 1.84 -9.69 -5.42
N TYR A 23 0.53 -9.63 -5.17
CA TYR A 23 -0.25 -8.41 -5.38
C TYR A 23 -0.88 -7.96 -4.07
N ALA A 24 -1.02 -6.66 -3.93
CA ALA A 24 -1.72 -6.07 -2.79
C ALA A 24 -2.83 -5.18 -3.31
N ARG A 25 -3.99 -5.27 -2.68
CA ARG A 25 -5.06 -4.31 -2.92
C ARG A 25 -4.90 -3.19 -1.92
N ILE A 26 -4.79 -1.97 -2.42
CA ILE A 26 -4.53 -0.80 -1.59
C ILE A 26 -5.64 0.21 -1.78
N ARG A 27 -5.92 0.95 -0.72
CA ARG A 27 -6.92 2.02 -0.73
C ARG A 27 -6.25 3.33 -0.38
N LEU A 28 -6.53 4.36 -1.16
CA LEU A 28 -6.01 5.70 -0.88
C LEU A 28 -6.59 6.21 0.43
N LEU A 29 -5.73 6.75 1.29
CA LEU A 29 -6.18 7.29 2.57
C LEU A 29 -7.16 8.44 2.34
N ASN A 30 -8.21 8.46 3.14
CA ASN A 30 -9.26 9.48 3.07
C ASN A 30 -10.03 9.43 1.75
N SER A 31 -10.05 8.28 1.10
CA SER A 31 -10.74 8.12 -0.17
C SER A 31 -11.25 6.69 -0.29
N ARG A 32 -12.11 6.46 -1.25
CA ARG A 32 -12.58 5.11 -1.57
C ARG A 32 -11.84 4.53 -2.77
N ALA A 33 -10.88 5.26 -3.32
CA ALA A 33 -10.13 4.77 -4.47
C ALA A 33 -9.27 3.58 -4.07
N GLU A 34 -9.30 2.52 -4.87
CA GLU A 34 -8.53 1.32 -4.62
C GLU A 34 -7.79 0.92 -5.88
N LYS A 35 -6.65 0.28 -5.69
CA LYS A 35 -5.86 -0.27 -6.79
C LYS A 35 -5.29 -1.61 -6.36
N ILE A 36 -4.97 -2.43 -7.36
CA ILE A 36 -4.24 -3.67 -7.14
C ILE A 36 -2.86 -3.48 -7.78
N ILE A 37 -1.83 -3.57 -6.96
CA ILE A 37 -0.46 -3.25 -7.37
C ILE A 37 0.44 -4.41 -6.96
N GLU A 38 1.46 -4.70 -7.77
CA GLU A 38 2.46 -5.67 -7.37
C GLU A 38 3.19 -5.17 -6.14
N ILE A 39 3.41 -6.08 -5.19
CA ILE A 39 4.05 -5.71 -3.92
C ILE A 39 5.42 -5.10 -4.14
N LYS A 40 6.15 -5.58 -5.14
CA LYS A 40 7.49 -5.06 -5.41
C LYS A 40 7.48 -3.59 -5.82
N ASP A 41 6.33 -3.07 -6.26
CA ASP A 41 6.22 -1.68 -6.67
C ASP A 41 5.76 -0.77 -5.54
N LEU A 42 5.59 -1.31 -4.35
CA LEU A 42 5.14 -0.54 -3.20
C LEU A 42 6.28 -0.27 -2.24
N ARG A 43 6.23 0.85 -1.55
CA ARG A 43 7.17 1.19 -0.50
C ARG A 43 6.42 1.38 0.80
N GLU A 44 6.92 0.75 1.84
CA GLU A 44 6.31 0.90 3.15
C GLU A 44 6.72 2.22 3.75
N SER A 45 5.74 2.93 4.29
CA SER A 45 5.99 4.28 4.77
C SER A 45 6.88 4.32 6.00
N GLU A 46 6.88 3.27 6.79
CA GLU A 46 7.67 3.25 8.00
C GLU A 46 9.16 3.11 7.72
N ASN A 47 9.52 2.80 6.50
CA ASN A 47 10.92 2.56 6.18
C ASN A 47 11.78 3.78 6.35
N TYR A 48 11.19 4.93 6.23
CA TYR A 48 11.99 6.12 6.40
C TYR A 48 11.89 6.70 7.76
N GLY A 49 11.18 6.08 8.62
CA GLY A 49 11.23 6.48 10.00
C GLY A 49 12.51 6.09 10.67
N ASN A 50 13.32 5.36 9.99
CA ASN A 50 14.53 4.81 10.58
C ASN A 50 15.75 5.54 10.14
#